data_aa93f1dc1ed068246b7091beba38faec
#
_entry.id   aa93f1dc1ed068246b7091beba38faec
#
_cell.length_a   1.000
_cell.length_b   1.000
_cell.length_c   1.000
_cell.angle_alpha   90.00
_cell.angle_beta   90.00
_cell.angle_gamma   90.00
#
_symmetry.space_group_name_H-M   'P 1'
#
loop_
_entity.id
_entity.type
_entity.pdbx_description
1 polymer ?
#
loop_
_entity_poly.entity_id
_entity_poly.type
_entity_poly.pdbx_seq_one_letter_code
_entity_poly.pdbx_strand_id
1 'polypeptide(L)'
;LSPELYSLGFKKYLTKKATTHMDLAREIELCDYQKMEKVRARAEAIVEDKDTAEALKPYYRQFCKRPCFHDEYLPTFNLPNVSLVNTDGKGLDLITETGIVFDGKEYPVDCIIFATGFEVGTDYSRRAGYQINGVDGLSVSQKWSEGLSTLHGMHSRGFPNSFFFGPAQSGFTATYT
;
A
#
# COMPACT_ATOMS: atom_id res chain seq x y z
N LEU A 1 2.12 -3.11 10.89
CA LEU A 1 1.49 -2.41 12.03
C LEU A 1 2.59 -2.06 13.00
N SER A 2 2.81 -0.76 13.30
CA SER A 2 3.82 -0.44 14.28
C SER A 2 3.45 -1.10 15.61
N PRO A 3 4.40 -1.68 16.32
CA PRO A 3 4.16 -2.24 17.66
C PRO A 3 3.47 -1.23 18.59
N GLU A 4 3.70 0.06 18.37
CA GLU A 4 3.07 1.15 19.10
C GLU A 4 1.55 1.26 18.86
N LEU A 5 1.09 1.12 17.61
CA LEU A 5 -0.35 1.15 17.30
C LEU A 5 -1.10 -0.02 17.90
N TYR A 6 -0.52 -1.23 17.82
CA TYR A 6 -1.09 -2.40 18.48
C TYR A 6 -1.08 -2.27 19.99
N SER A 7 0.05 -1.83 20.57
CA SER A 7 0.15 -1.68 22.02
C SER A 7 -0.78 -0.58 22.53
N LEU A 8 -0.94 0.52 21.80
CA LEU A 8 -1.82 1.61 22.21
C LEU A 8 -3.31 1.23 22.05
N GLY A 9 -3.67 0.61 20.93
CA GLY A 9 -5.03 0.10 20.69
C GLY A 9 -5.40 -1.00 21.68
N PHE A 10 -4.51 -1.94 21.93
CA PHE A 10 -4.70 -3.01 22.88
C PHE A 10 -4.75 -2.51 24.32
N LYS A 11 -3.90 -1.55 24.69
CA LYS A 11 -3.94 -0.89 26.01
C LYS A 11 -5.25 -0.15 26.22
N LYS A 12 -5.74 0.59 25.23
CA LYS A 12 -7.04 1.26 25.30
C LYS A 12 -8.20 0.26 25.37
N TYR A 13 -8.14 -0.83 24.61
CA TYR A 13 -9.10 -1.92 24.68
C TYR A 13 -9.19 -2.52 26.07
N LEU A 14 -8.06 -2.85 26.69
CA LEU A 14 -8.00 -3.41 28.04
C LEU A 14 -8.50 -2.42 29.11
N THR A 15 -8.19 -1.14 28.98
CA THR A 15 -8.60 -0.11 29.96
C THR A 15 -10.09 0.23 29.90
N LYS A 16 -10.72 0.11 28.74
CA LYS A 16 -12.16 0.39 28.55
C LYS A 16 -13.05 -0.81 28.87
N LYS A 17 -12.52 -1.95 29.30
CA LYS A 17 -13.29 -3.20 29.50
C LYS A 17 -14.11 -3.58 28.28
N ALA A 18 -13.61 -3.28 27.08
CA ALA A 18 -14.24 -3.65 25.84
C ALA A 18 -14.37 -5.19 25.74
N THR A 19 -15.51 -5.67 25.31
CA THR A 19 -15.91 -7.07 25.44
C THR A 19 -15.95 -7.82 24.11
N THR A 20 -15.75 -7.13 22.98
CA THR A 20 -15.88 -7.71 21.64
C THR A 20 -14.68 -7.42 20.74
N HIS A 21 -14.46 -8.28 19.74
CA HIS A 21 -13.48 -8.02 18.67
C HIS A 21 -13.76 -6.74 17.90
N MET A 22 -15.03 -6.33 17.81
CA MET A 22 -15.44 -5.08 17.16
C MET A 22 -14.93 -3.85 17.91
N ASP A 23 -14.90 -3.89 19.24
CA ASP A 23 -14.38 -2.81 20.06
C ASP A 23 -12.87 -2.66 19.89
N LEU A 24 -12.14 -3.76 19.80
CA LEU A 24 -10.69 -3.74 19.52
C LEU A 24 -10.40 -3.13 18.13
N ALA A 25 -11.12 -3.55 17.12
CA ALA A 25 -10.97 -3.03 15.76
C ALA A 25 -11.21 -1.52 15.71
N ARG A 26 -12.25 -1.03 16.39
CA ARG A 26 -12.56 0.40 16.51
C ARG A 26 -11.46 1.19 17.21
N GLU A 27 -10.91 0.68 18.32
CA GLU A 27 -9.82 1.36 19.03
C GLU A 27 -8.54 1.40 18.19
N ILE A 28 -8.22 0.34 17.45
CA ILE A 28 -7.10 0.32 16.50
C ILE A 28 -7.32 1.37 15.40
N GLU A 29 -8.53 1.45 14.85
CA GLU A 29 -8.89 2.42 13.81
C GLU A 29 -8.76 3.86 14.32
N LEU A 30 -9.23 4.16 15.53
CA LEU A 30 -9.07 5.48 16.14
C LEU A 30 -7.59 5.85 16.37
N CYS A 31 -6.77 4.89 16.78
CA CYS A 31 -5.33 5.10 16.91
C CYS A 31 -4.66 5.36 15.55
N ASP A 32 -5.11 4.66 14.51
CA ASP A 32 -4.65 4.87 13.14
C ASP A 32 -4.98 6.28 12.65
N TYR A 33 -6.21 6.74 12.82
CA TYR A 33 -6.59 8.12 12.49
C TYR A 33 -5.75 9.16 13.21
N GLN A 34 -5.53 9.00 14.50
CA GLN A 34 -4.69 9.91 15.29
C GLN A 34 -3.24 9.96 14.78
N LYS A 35 -2.70 8.81 14.38
CA LYS A 35 -1.35 8.73 13.82
C LYS A 35 -1.26 9.37 12.44
N MET A 36 -2.23 9.07 11.57
CA MET A 36 -2.27 9.62 10.22
C MET A 36 -2.52 11.12 10.23
N GLU A 37 -3.27 11.65 11.20
CA GLU A 37 -3.44 13.09 11.40
C GLU A 37 -2.12 13.80 11.69
N LYS A 38 -1.26 13.20 12.52
CA LYS A 38 0.10 13.74 12.75
C LYS A 38 0.96 13.74 11.49
N VAL A 39 0.80 12.73 10.64
CA VAL A 39 1.52 12.67 9.34
C VAL A 39 1.03 13.77 8.39
N ARG A 40 -0.29 13.99 8.31
CA ARG A 40 -0.88 15.09 7.52
C ARG A 40 -0.45 16.46 8.02
N ALA A 41 -0.50 16.67 9.33
CA ALA A 41 -0.05 17.92 9.94
C ALA A 41 1.44 18.20 9.69
N ARG A 42 2.28 17.17 9.59
CA ARG A 42 3.69 17.34 9.22
C ARG A 42 3.85 17.83 7.77
N ALA A 43 3.07 17.32 6.83
CA ALA A 43 3.09 17.81 5.45
C ALA A 43 2.73 19.30 5.39
N GLU A 44 1.65 19.69 6.07
CA GLU A 44 1.19 21.07 6.16
C GLU A 44 2.19 22.02 6.85
N ALA A 45 2.92 21.52 7.85
CA ALA A 45 3.91 22.33 8.57
C ALA A 45 5.21 22.56 7.81
N ILE A 46 5.57 21.67 6.86
CA ILE A 46 6.86 21.71 6.16
C ILE A 46 6.72 22.29 4.76
N VAL A 47 5.64 21.97 4.03
CA VAL A 47 5.45 22.41 2.65
C VAL A 47 4.76 23.77 2.64
N GLU A 48 5.40 24.77 2.01
CA GLU A 48 4.98 26.17 2.04
C GLU A 48 3.74 26.43 1.18
N ASP A 49 3.69 25.81 -0.01
CA ASP A 49 2.53 25.92 -0.89
C ASP A 49 1.39 25.02 -0.37
N LYS A 50 0.23 25.64 -0.12
CA LYS A 50 -0.91 24.96 0.53
C LYS A 50 -1.55 23.87 -0.34
N ASP A 51 -1.59 24.08 -1.65
CA ASP A 51 -2.20 23.12 -2.57
C ASP A 51 -1.29 21.89 -2.72
N THR A 52 0.00 22.11 -2.82
CA THR A 52 1.02 21.05 -2.79
C THR A 52 1.01 20.30 -1.46
N ALA A 53 0.93 21.02 -0.34
CA ALA A 53 0.84 20.41 0.99
C ALA A 53 -0.39 19.51 1.12
N GLU A 54 -1.55 19.97 0.63
CA GLU A 54 -2.80 19.17 0.65
C GLU A 54 -2.69 17.94 -0.23
N ALA A 55 -2.15 18.07 -1.43
CA ALA A 55 -1.96 16.94 -2.36
C ALA A 55 -0.99 15.87 -1.83
N LEU A 56 -0.07 16.24 -0.94
CA LEU A 56 0.87 15.32 -0.30
C LEU A 56 0.32 14.64 0.97
N LYS A 57 -0.85 15.05 1.46
CA LYS A 57 -1.45 14.43 2.66
C LYS A 57 -1.98 13.02 2.36
N PRO A 58 -1.57 11.99 3.10
CA PRO A 58 -2.08 10.64 2.92
C PRO A 58 -3.46 10.49 3.57
N TYR A 59 -4.49 10.20 2.77
CA TYR A 59 -5.86 9.94 3.24
C TYR A 59 -6.22 8.45 3.27
N TYR A 60 -5.22 7.60 3.39
CA TYR A 60 -5.37 6.16 3.57
C TYR A 60 -4.87 5.73 4.95
N ARG A 61 -5.25 4.52 5.38
CA ARG A 61 -4.79 3.95 6.65
C ARG A 61 -3.29 3.67 6.62
N GLN A 62 -2.64 3.84 7.77
CA GLN A 62 -1.23 3.46 7.92
C GLN A 62 -1.04 2.00 7.47
N PHE A 63 0.03 1.74 6.75
CA PHE A 63 0.35 0.42 6.17
C PHE A 63 -0.54 -0.06 5.01
N CYS A 64 -1.51 0.69 4.53
CA CYS A 64 -2.10 0.41 3.22
C CYS A 64 -1.07 0.54 2.10
N LYS A 65 -0.03 1.34 2.34
CA LYS A 65 1.17 1.43 1.51
C LYS A 65 2.40 1.34 2.42
N ARG A 66 3.57 0.98 1.87
CA ARG A 66 4.81 0.98 2.64
C ARG A 66 5.11 2.35 3.21
N PRO A 67 5.35 2.48 4.52
CA PRO A 67 5.83 3.73 5.08
C PRO A 67 7.26 3.99 4.59
N CYS A 68 7.50 5.18 4.07
CA CYS A 68 8.83 5.67 3.73
C CYS A 68 9.22 6.73 4.76
N PHE A 69 10.44 6.62 5.29
CA PHE A 69 10.98 7.55 6.27
C PHE A 69 12.12 8.33 5.62
N HIS A 70 11.90 9.60 5.36
CA HIS A 70 12.89 10.47 4.76
C HIS A 70 12.67 11.91 5.22
N ASP A 71 13.72 12.55 5.71
CA ASP A 71 13.59 13.89 6.28
C ASP A 71 13.58 14.99 5.22
N GLU A 72 14.20 14.77 4.06
CA GLU A 72 14.31 15.75 2.99
C GLU A 72 13.18 15.68 1.95
N TYR A 73 12.33 14.64 1.99
CA TYR A 73 11.28 14.46 0.98
C TYR A 73 10.29 15.63 0.94
N LEU A 74 9.71 16.00 2.08
CA LEU A 74 8.74 17.10 2.14
C LEU A 74 9.41 18.47 1.87
N PRO A 75 10.58 18.80 2.44
CA PRO A 75 11.28 20.04 2.10
C PRO A 75 11.65 20.20 0.62
N THR A 76 11.83 19.10 -0.11
CA THR A 76 12.13 19.14 -1.55
C THR A 76 11.07 19.88 -2.35
N PHE A 77 9.80 19.83 -1.94
CA PHE A 77 8.70 20.53 -2.62
C PHE A 77 8.71 22.07 -2.43
N ASN A 78 9.56 22.58 -1.57
CA ASN A 78 9.78 24.03 -1.42
C ASN A 78 10.89 24.56 -2.36
N LEU A 79 11.54 23.67 -3.11
CA LEU A 79 12.58 24.07 -4.06
C LEU A 79 11.95 24.63 -5.35
N PRO A 80 12.49 25.70 -5.93
CA PRO A 80 11.90 26.36 -7.10
C PRO A 80 11.92 25.54 -8.39
N ASN A 81 12.74 24.48 -8.42
CA ASN A 81 12.86 23.54 -9.54
C ASN A 81 12.07 22.25 -9.35
N VAL A 82 11.24 22.13 -8.31
CA VAL A 82 10.43 20.97 -8.03
C VAL A 82 8.95 21.34 -8.14
N SER A 83 8.20 20.58 -8.91
CA SER A 83 6.76 20.76 -9.08
C SER A 83 6.03 19.44 -8.85
N LEU A 84 4.94 19.49 -8.10
CA LEU A 84 4.01 18.37 -7.95
C LEU A 84 2.90 18.48 -8.98
N VAL A 85 2.72 17.47 -9.80
CA VAL A 85 1.57 17.32 -10.68
C VAL A 85 0.64 16.28 -10.11
N ASN A 86 -0.47 16.72 -9.50
CA ASN A 86 -1.48 15.80 -8.97
C ASN A 86 -2.41 15.38 -10.10
N THR A 87 -2.43 14.10 -10.43
CA THR A 87 -3.28 13.52 -11.47
C THR A 87 -4.64 13.03 -10.95
N ASP A 88 -4.92 13.16 -9.65
CA ASP A 88 -6.12 12.63 -8.99
C ASP A 88 -6.39 11.14 -9.29
N GLY A 89 -5.32 10.39 -9.49
CA GLY A 89 -5.38 8.96 -9.81
C GLY A 89 -5.74 8.63 -11.26
N LYS A 90 -5.88 9.62 -12.14
CA LYS A 90 -6.19 9.41 -13.56
C LYS A 90 -5.00 8.87 -14.35
N GLY A 91 -3.76 9.09 -13.85
CA GLY A 91 -2.55 8.74 -14.58
C GLY A 91 -2.15 9.82 -15.59
N LEU A 92 -1.26 9.45 -16.50
CA LEU A 92 -0.79 10.31 -17.58
C LEU A 92 -1.62 10.08 -18.84
N ASP A 93 -1.81 11.13 -19.66
CA ASP A 93 -2.53 11.00 -20.93
C ASP A 93 -1.64 10.32 -21.98
N LEU A 94 -0.38 10.78 -22.10
CA LEU A 94 0.56 10.34 -23.11
C LEU A 94 2.01 10.58 -22.68
N ILE A 95 2.93 9.76 -23.14
CA ILE A 95 4.37 10.00 -23.13
C ILE A 95 4.80 10.29 -24.57
N THR A 96 5.41 11.45 -24.79
CA THR A 96 5.94 11.88 -26.08
C THR A 96 7.45 11.61 -26.16
N GLU A 97 8.06 11.93 -27.29
CA GLU A 97 9.52 11.89 -27.46
C GLU A 97 10.24 12.95 -26.59
N THR A 98 9.54 14.01 -26.20
CA THR A 98 10.10 15.17 -25.51
C THR A 98 9.61 15.34 -24.08
N GLY A 99 8.61 14.55 -23.64
CA GLY A 99 8.06 14.74 -22.31
C GLY A 99 6.86 13.89 -21.95
N ILE A 100 6.09 14.39 -21.01
CA ILE A 100 4.90 13.77 -20.46
C ILE A 100 3.72 14.71 -20.65
N VAL A 101 2.58 14.21 -21.11
CA VAL A 101 1.34 14.99 -21.25
C VAL A 101 0.36 14.60 -20.17
N PHE A 102 -0.19 15.59 -19.49
CA PHE A 102 -1.29 15.46 -18.54
C PHE A 102 -2.22 16.67 -18.64
N ASP A 103 -3.53 16.40 -18.74
CA ASP A 103 -4.61 17.40 -18.89
C ASP A 103 -4.33 18.41 -20.03
N GLY A 104 -3.87 17.87 -21.18
CA GLY A 104 -3.56 18.63 -22.36
C GLY A 104 -2.30 19.51 -22.28
N LYS A 105 -1.56 19.46 -21.16
CA LYS A 105 -0.30 20.20 -20.98
C LYS A 105 0.88 19.24 -21.09
N GLU A 106 1.87 19.60 -21.90
CA GLU A 106 3.14 18.89 -21.98
C GLU A 106 4.14 19.40 -20.96
N TYR A 107 4.81 18.47 -20.28
CA TYR A 107 5.91 18.70 -19.35
C TYR A 107 7.18 18.12 -19.98
N PRO A 108 8.07 18.96 -20.52
CA PRO A 108 9.33 18.48 -21.10
C PRO A 108 10.23 17.88 -20.02
N VAL A 109 10.78 16.70 -20.28
CA VAL A 109 11.70 16.01 -19.37
C VAL A 109 12.77 15.26 -20.16
N ASP A 110 13.97 15.17 -19.59
CA ASP A 110 15.09 14.42 -20.17
C ASP A 110 15.12 12.97 -19.66
N CYS A 111 14.44 12.69 -18.54
CA CYS A 111 14.41 11.37 -17.92
C CYS A 111 13.08 11.13 -17.23
N ILE A 112 12.56 9.90 -17.34
CA ILE A 112 11.36 9.45 -16.66
C ILE A 112 11.73 8.30 -15.73
N ILE A 113 11.42 8.42 -14.44
CA ILE A 113 11.61 7.36 -13.45
C ILE A 113 10.25 6.78 -13.08
N PHE A 114 10.00 5.53 -13.48
CA PHE A 114 8.78 4.81 -13.12
C PHE A 114 8.88 4.25 -11.69
N ALA A 115 8.25 4.92 -10.76
CA ALA A 115 8.16 4.49 -9.35
C ALA A 115 6.74 4.05 -8.98
N THR A 116 6.08 3.31 -9.87
CA THR A 116 4.66 2.95 -9.80
C THR A 116 4.35 1.84 -8.78
N GLY A 117 5.35 1.28 -8.13
CA GLY A 117 5.21 0.23 -7.13
C GLY A 117 5.20 -1.17 -7.72
N PHE A 118 4.88 -2.16 -6.89
CA PHE A 118 4.81 -3.56 -7.27
C PHE A 118 3.36 -4.02 -7.39
N GLU A 119 3.11 -4.98 -8.28
CA GLU A 119 1.85 -5.72 -8.29
C GLU A 119 1.77 -6.63 -7.07
N VAL A 120 1.06 -6.18 -6.03
CA VAL A 120 0.82 -6.96 -4.81
C VAL A 120 -0.60 -7.52 -4.86
N GLY A 121 -0.76 -8.82 -4.62
CA GLY A 121 -2.07 -9.49 -4.68
C GLY A 121 -2.52 -9.91 -6.09
N THR A 122 -1.67 -9.77 -7.08
CA THR A 122 -1.93 -10.28 -8.44
C THR A 122 -2.02 -11.81 -8.42
N ASP A 123 -2.95 -12.35 -9.19
CA ASP A 123 -3.15 -13.79 -9.38
C ASP A 123 -1.83 -14.52 -9.70
N TYR A 124 -1.67 -15.72 -9.13
CA TYR A 124 -0.45 -16.51 -9.29
C TYR A 124 -0.13 -16.83 -10.73
N SER A 125 -1.13 -17.16 -11.54
CA SER A 125 -0.95 -17.47 -12.95
C SER A 125 -0.46 -16.27 -13.76
N ARG A 126 -0.97 -15.07 -13.46
CA ARG A 126 -0.51 -13.83 -14.07
C ARG A 126 0.92 -13.50 -13.71
N ARG A 127 1.29 -13.64 -12.43
CA ARG A 127 2.65 -13.36 -11.94
C ARG A 127 3.67 -14.38 -12.43
N ALA A 128 3.29 -15.66 -12.44
CA ALA A 128 4.17 -16.74 -12.85
C ALA A 128 4.29 -16.89 -14.37
N GLY A 129 3.31 -16.38 -15.14
CA GLY A 129 3.23 -16.58 -16.57
C GLY A 129 2.82 -18.00 -16.98
N TYR A 130 2.39 -18.84 -16.03
CA TYR A 130 1.90 -20.21 -16.27
C TYR A 130 0.79 -20.58 -15.30
N GLN A 131 -0.02 -21.57 -15.68
CA GLN A 131 -1.12 -22.10 -14.87
C GLN A 131 -0.60 -23.26 -13.99
N ILE A 132 -0.98 -23.26 -12.71
CA ILE A 132 -0.75 -24.38 -11.81
C ILE A 132 -2.05 -25.15 -11.73
N ASN A 133 -2.03 -26.42 -12.19
CA ASN A 133 -3.18 -27.30 -12.14
C ASN A 133 -2.96 -28.40 -11.11
N GLY A 134 -3.97 -28.64 -10.29
CA GLY A 134 -4.02 -29.69 -9.29
C GLY A 134 -4.74 -30.94 -9.81
N VAL A 135 -5.24 -31.72 -8.87
CA VAL A 135 -6.04 -32.93 -9.14
C VAL A 135 -7.31 -32.53 -9.91
N ASP A 136 -7.72 -33.37 -10.84
CA ASP A 136 -8.91 -33.19 -11.71
C ASP A 136 -8.89 -31.90 -12.55
N GLY A 137 -7.70 -31.36 -12.82
CA GLY A 137 -7.54 -30.17 -13.65
C GLY A 137 -7.93 -28.85 -12.98
N LEU A 138 -8.20 -28.85 -11.68
CA LEU A 138 -8.52 -27.65 -10.91
C LEU A 138 -7.32 -26.68 -10.91
N SER A 139 -7.47 -25.48 -11.47
CA SER A 139 -6.40 -24.48 -11.42
C SER A 139 -6.34 -23.73 -10.08
N VAL A 140 -5.16 -23.22 -9.73
CA VAL A 140 -4.97 -22.38 -8.54
C VAL A 140 -5.84 -21.13 -8.61
N SER A 141 -5.95 -20.50 -9.78
CA SER A 141 -6.78 -19.32 -10.00
C SER A 141 -8.27 -19.60 -9.74
N GLN A 142 -8.76 -20.75 -10.19
CA GLN A 142 -10.13 -21.16 -9.88
C GLN A 142 -10.32 -21.47 -8.39
N LYS A 143 -9.36 -22.18 -7.78
CA LYS A 143 -9.41 -22.53 -6.35
C LYS A 143 -9.49 -21.31 -5.46
N TRP A 144 -8.81 -20.24 -5.82
CA TRP A 144 -8.70 -19.03 -5.00
C TRP A 144 -9.49 -17.83 -5.56
N SER A 145 -10.43 -18.05 -6.49
CA SER A 145 -11.24 -16.98 -7.08
C SER A 145 -12.04 -16.18 -6.06
N GLU A 146 -12.51 -16.83 -4.98
CA GLU A 146 -13.25 -16.18 -3.89
C GLU A 146 -12.37 -15.82 -2.68
N GLY A 147 -11.09 -15.96 -2.82
CA GLY A 147 -10.12 -15.68 -1.76
C GLY A 147 -9.16 -16.82 -1.53
N LEU A 148 -7.99 -16.45 -1.07
CA LEU A 148 -6.89 -17.37 -0.83
C LEU A 148 -7.13 -18.15 0.47
N SER A 149 -7.08 -19.49 0.37
CA SER A 149 -7.19 -20.38 1.52
C SER A 149 -6.13 -21.48 1.47
N THR A 150 -5.36 -21.60 2.54
CA THR A 150 -4.30 -22.61 2.67
C THR A 150 -4.35 -23.27 4.04
N LEU A 151 -3.76 -24.46 4.14
CA LEU A 151 -3.45 -25.09 5.41
C LEU A 151 -2.02 -24.73 5.81
N HIS A 152 -1.84 -24.18 6.99
CA HIS A 152 -0.56 -23.72 7.54
C HIS A 152 0.21 -22.71 6.65
N GLY A 153 -0.48 -21.95 5.80
CA GLY A 153 0.14 -20.97 4.94
C GLY A 153 0.85 -21.53 3.71
N MET A 154 0.85 -22.85 3.50
CA MET A 154 1.63 -23.45 2.40
C MET A 154 0.95 -24.59 1.63
N HIS A 155 -0.08 -25.22 2.15
CA HIS A 155 -0.76 -26.33 1.47
C HIS A 155 -2.15 -25.93 1.01
N SER A 156 -2.58 -26.44 -0.15
CA SER A 156 -3.94 -26.23 -0.65
C SER A 156 -4.56 -27.57 -1.07
N ARG A 157 -5.82 -27.77 -0.66
CA ARG A 157 -6.57 -28.96 -1.04
C ARG A 157 -6.72 -29.02 -2.57
N GLY A 158 -6.43 -30.19 -3.13
CA GLY A 158 -6.40 -30.41 -4.57
C GLY A 158 -5.03 -30.26 -5.21
N PHE A 159 -3.99 -29.89 -4.42
CA PHE A 159 -2.63 -29.71 -4.87
C PHE A 159 -1.63 -30.47 -3.97
N PRO A 160 -1.68 -31.83 -3.94
CA PRO A 160 -0.99 -32.62 -2.95
C PRO A 160 0.54 -32.50 -2.99
N ASN A 161 1.11 -32.20 -4.15
CA ASN A 161 2.56 -32.08 -4.36
C ASN A 161 3.03 -30.63 -4.52
N SER A 162 2.17 -29.65 -4.19
CA SER A 162 2.49 -28.23 -4.32
C SER A 162 2.62 -27.59 -2.95
N PHE A 163 3.69 -26.80 -2.80
CA PHE A 163 3.95 -25.97 -1.63
C PHE A 163 3.95 -24.53 -2.06
N PHE A 164 3.05 -23.73 -1.47
CA PHE A 164 2.90 -22.32 -1.80
C PHE A 164 3.64 -21.48 -0.77
N PHE A 165 4.73 -20.87 -1.18
CA PHE A 165 5.50 -19.94 -0.35
C PHE A 165 5.23 -18.52 -0.82
N GLY A 166 4.87 -17.64 0.09
CA GLY A 166 4.63 -16.26 -0.27
C GLY A 166 3.91 -15.47 0.81
N PRO A 167 3.66 -14.19 0.57
CA PRO A 167 3.04 -13.29 1.54
C PRO A 167 1.59 -13.64 1.86
N ALA A 168 0.94 -14.44 1.03
CA ALA A 168 -0.42 -14.84 1.23
C ALA A 168 -0.51 -15.86 2.36
N GLN A 169 -1.04 -15.47 3.51
CA GLN A 169 -1.23 -16.24 4.75
C GLN A 169 0.05 -16.69 5.48
N SER A 170 1.26 -16.43 4.97
CA SER A 170 2.51 -16.80 5.64
C SER A 170 3.12 -15.68 6.48
N GLY A 171 2.44 -14.57 6.59
CA GLY A 171 2.92 -13.40 7.34
C GLY A 171 3.42 -12.27 6.42
N PHE A 172 3.07 -11.08 6.79
CA PHE A 172 3.49 -9.85 6.11
C PHE A 172 4.62 -9.22 6.91
N THR A 173 5.82 -9.18 6.35
CA THR A 173 6.91 -8.40 6.94
C THR A 173 6.95 -7.03 6.31
N ALA A 174 6.77 -6.00 7.13
CA ALA A 174 6.80 -4.61 6.67
C ALA A 174 8.23 -4.09 6.42
N THR A 175 9.24 -4.83 6.89
CA THR A 175 10.64 -4.43 6.76
C THR A 175 11.44 -5.55 6.12
N TYR A 176 12.06 -5.25 4.97
CA TYR A 176 13.27 -5.92 4.53
C TYR A 176 14.44 -5.00 4.91
N THR A 177 15.25 -5.45 5.82
CA THR A 177 16.61 -4.94 5.98
C THR A 177 17.53 -5.65 5.01
#